data_48a9852f4a43dd41352e993bf0de3013
#
_entry.id   48a9852f4a43dd41352e993bf0de3013
#
_cell.length_a   1.000
_cell.length_b   1.000
_cell.length_c   1.000
_cell.angle_alpha   90.00
_cell.angle_beta   90.00
_cell.angle_gamma   90.00
#
_symmetry.space_group_name_H-M   'P 1'
#
loop_
_entity.id
_entity.type
_entity.pdbx_description
1 polymer ?
#
loop_
_entity_poly.entity_id
_entity_poly.type
_entity_poly.pdbx_seq_one_letter_code
_entity_poly.pdbx_strand_id
1 'polypeptide(L)'
;IIERKKFLKEEKERLQTQDIEREELQKRLKDDESEKIQLENEPERKTELLFRKEKLDSEKEELKQVVENTKKYHLLCGKLSEIQEQYVDKAQIAKERKEEYDQAYQTFLDGQAGVLAKHLKEGEACPVCGSKEHPKKACGTEYIPSQKELEEVKRKWEQARNQMEASSQEAAELLGKVNAQKE
;
A
#
# COMPACT_ATOMS: atom_id res chain seq x y z
N ILE A 1 10.00 -6.21 -0.48
CA ILE A 1 9.42 -7.02 0.63
C ILE A 1 10.54 -7.58 1.54
N ILE A 2 11.62 -8.14 0.99
CA ILE A 2 12.73 -8.76 1.75
C ILE A 2 13.51 -7.71 2.55
N GLU A 3 13.88 -6.59 1.94
CA GLU A 3 14.61 -5.50 2.61
C GLU A 3 13.81 -4.89 3.77
N ARG A 4 12.49 -4.81 3.59
CA ARG A 4 11.60 -4.27 4.61
C ARG A 4 11.45 -5.20 5.82
N LYS A 5 11.38 -6.52 5.60
CA LYS A 5 11.40 -7.51 6.70
C LYS A 5 12.72 -7.46 7.46
N LYS A 6 13.84 -7.26 6.75
CA LYS A 6 15.16 -7.11 7.36
C LYS A 6 15.22 -5.85 8.23
N PHE A 7 14.78 -4.71 7.70
CA PHE A 7 14.71 -3.45 8.44
C PHE A 7 13.83 -3.54 9.69
N LEU A 8 12.64 -4.17 9.60
CA LEU A 8 11.76 -4.40 10.74
C LEU A 8 12.41 -5.26 11.82
N LYS A 9 13.22 -6.24 11.42
CA LYS A 9 13.97 -7.08 12.36
C LYS A 9 15.04 -6.26 13.09
N GLU A 10 15.79 -5.47 12.36
CA GLU A 10 16.85 -4.60 12.92
C GLU A 10 16.27 -3.57 13.91
N GLU A 11 15.12 -2.95 13.57
CA GLU A 11 14.44 -2.00 14.47
C GLU A 11 13.83 -2.68 15.71
N LYS A 12 13.34 -3.89 15.58
CA LYS A 12 12.85 -4.67 16.73
C LYS A 12 14.00 -5.03 17.70
N GLU A 13 15.15 -5.43 17.18
CA GLU A 13 16.34 -5.73 17.99
C GLU A 13 16.83 -4.45 18.71
N ARG A 14 16.80 -3.31 18.02
CA ARG A 14 17.14 -2.00 18.60
C ARG A 14 16.18 -1.60 19.72
N LEU A 15 14.86 -1.79 19.52
CA LEU A 15 13.84 -1.53 20.54
C LEU A 15 14.08 -2.38 21.79
N GLN A 16 14.37 -3.67 21.61
CA GLN A 16 14.68 -4.56 22.74
C GLN A 16 15.91 -4.08 23.52
N THR A 17 16.96 -3.64 22.82
CA THR A 17 18.16 -3.07 23.46
C THR A 17 17.81 -1.83 24.28
N GLN A 18 17.00 -0.92 23.71
CA GLN A 18 16.59 0.30 24.40
C GLN A 18 15.65 0.04 25.59
N ASP A 19 14.80 -0.98 25.53
CA ASP A 19 13.99 -1.38 26.68
C ASP A 19 14.85 -1.92 27.82
N ILE A 20 15.88 -2.73 27.52
CA ILE A 20 16.86 -3.22 28.52
C ILE A 20 17.60 -2.03 29.15
N GLU A 21 18.11 -1.11 28.32
CA GLU A 21 18.79 0.10 28.83
C GLU A 21 17.88 0.94 29.73
N ARG A 22 16.59 1.05 29.36
CA ARG A 22 15.61 1.78 30.16
C ARG A 22 15.38 1.12 31.53
N GLU A 23 15.26 -0.20 31.58
CA GLU A 23 15.08 -0.96 32.83
C GLU A 23 16.34 -0.81 33.73
N GLU A 24 17.53 -0.87 33.15
CA GLU A 24 18.77 -0.64 33.87
C GLU A 24 18.85 0.79 34.44
N LEU A 25 18.48 1.80 33.64
CA LEU A 25 18.44 3.20 34.09
C LEU A 25 17.41 3.41 35.20
N GLN A 26 16.26 2.76 35.13
CA GLN A 26 15.25 2.84 36.19
C GLN A 26 15.77 2.21 37.53
N LYS A 27 16.49 1.09 37.43
CA LYS A 27 17.10 0.46 38.60
C LYS A 27 18.14 1.37 39.24
N ARG A 28 19.07 1.91 38.42
CA ARG A 28 20.11 2.85 38.91
C ARG A 28 19.48 4.08 39.57
N LEU A 29 18.39 4.63 39.00
CA LEU A 29 17.66 5.75 39.60
C LEU A 29 17.18 5.43 41.03
N LYS A 30 16.60 4.23 41.23
CA LYS A 30 16.13 3.78 42.55
C LYS A 30 17.30 3.63 43.55
N ASP A 31 18.42 3.09 43.07
CA ASP A 31 19.60 2.94 43.89
C ASP A 31 20.16 4.31 44.28
N ASP A 32 20.24 5.26 43.34
CA ASP A 32 20.66 6.64 43.59
C ASP A 32 19.72 7.39 44.55
N GLU A 33 18.40 7.15 44.45
CA GLU A 33 17.42 7.71 45.39
C GLU A 33 17.58 7.15 46.82
N SER A 34 17.87 5.85 46.96
CA SER A 34 18.15 5.23 48.25
C SER A 34 19.41 5.75 48.87
N GLU A 35 20.51 5.85 48.09
CA GLU A 35 21.79 6.43 48.53
C GLU A 35 21.61 7.91 48.91
N LYS A 36 20.82 8.68 48.17
CA LYS A 36 20.48 10.06 48.50
C LYS A 36 19.87 10.20 49.91
N ILE A 37 18.92 9.31 50.25
CA ILE A 37 18.27 9.32 51.57
C ILE A 37 19.30 9.01 52.68
N GLN A 38 20.22 8.06 52.41
CA GLN A 38 21.27 7.71 53.40
C GLN A 38 22.30 8.83 53.60
N LEU A 39 22.51 9.62 52.53
CA LEU A 39 23.49 10.71 52.55
C LEU A 39 22.87 12.10 52.79
N GLU A 40 21.66 12.17 53.34
CA GLU A 40 20.90 13.42 53.51
C GLU A 40 21.64 14.50 54.30
N ASN A 41 22.60 14.11 55.20
CA ASN A 41 23.42 15.01 56.00
C ASN A 41 24.75 15.41 55.32
N GLU A 42 25.01 14.94 54.08
CA GLU A 42 26.21 15.28 53.31
C GLU A 42 25.84 16.19 52.12
N PRO A 43 25.94 17.53 52.23
CA PRO A 43 25.44 18.45 51.21
C PRO A 43 26.07 18.27 49.82
N GLU A 44 27.36 18.01 49.75
CA GLU A 44 28.10 17.85 48.50
C GLU A 44 27.64 16.56 47.76
N ARG A 45 27.54 15.48 48.49
CA ARG A 45 27.10 14.20 47.94
C ARG A 45 25.63 14.23 47.48
N LYS A 46 24.81 14.89 48.26
CA LYS A 46 23.37 15.13 47.89
C LYS A 46 23.27 15.91 46.57
N THR A 47 24.09 16.94 46.40
CA THR A 47 24.10 17.76 45.17
C THR A 47 24.50 16.91 43.95
N GLU A 48 25.55 16.11 44.08
CA GLU A 48 26.01 15.20 43.03
C GLU A 48 24.92 14.20 42.63
N LEU A 49 24.26 13.59 43.62
CA LEU A 49 23.15 12.62 43.39
C LEU A 49 21.94 13.27 42.76
N LEU A 50 21.59 14.51 43.10
CA LEU A 50 20.53 15.27 42.47
C LEU A 50 20.83 15.51 40.99
N PHE A 51 22.03 15.99 40.66
CA PHE A 51 22.44 16.19 39.27
C PHE A 51 22.40 14.90 38.45
N ARG A 52 22.92 13.80 39.05
CA ARG A 52 22.86 12.48 38.41
C ARG A 52 21.44 12.00 38.20
N LYS A 53 20.56 12.21 39.19
CA LYS A 53 19.14 11.90 39.06
C LYS A 53 18.47 12.68 37.90
N GLU A 54 18.68 13.99 37.83
CA GLU A 54 18.14 14.82 36.73
C GLU A 54 18.62 14.32 35.36
N LYS A 55 19.91 13.98 35.25
CA LYS A 55 20.45 13.40 34.01
C LYS A 55 19.76 12.08 33.63
N LEU A 56 19.63 11.16 34.61
CA LEU A 56 18.94 9.88 34.38
C LEU A 56 17.47 10.03 34.07
N ASP A 57 16.80 10.99 34.67
CA ASP A 57 15.41 11.29 34.36
C ASP A 57 15.25 11.84 32.91
N SER A 58 16.19 12.67 32.44
CA SER A 58 16.24 13.14 31.05
C SER A 58 16.47 12.00 30.06
N GLU A 59 17.48 11.17 30.29
CA GLU A 59 17.80 10.00 29.46
C GLU A 59 16.60 9.03 29.38
N LYS A 60 15.94 8.80 30.51
CA LYS A 60 14.74 7.96 30.60
C LYS A 60 13.59 8.51 29.74
N GLU A 61 13.38 9.82 29.73
CA GLU A 61 12.31 10.42 28.93
C GLU A 61 12.64 10.37 27.43
N GLU A 62 13.89 10.60 27.06
CA GLU A 62 14.35 10.44 25.69
C GLU A 62 14.12 9.00 25.18
N LEU A 63 14.50 7.99 25.98
CA LEU A 63 14.29 6.59 25.66
C LEU A 63 12.79 6.24 25.50
N LYS A 64 11.92 6.80 26.34
CA LYS A 64 10.47 6.61 26.20
C LYS A 64 9.96 7.15 24.85
N GLN A 65 10.44 8.32 24.43
CA GLN A 65 10.06 8.90 23.14
C GLN A 65 10.51 8.01 21.98
N VAL A 66 11.74 7.50 22.02
CA VAL A 66 12.24 6.58 21.01
C VAL A 66 11.40 5.31 20.94
N VAL A 67 11.07 4.71 22.07
CA VAL A 67 10.20 3.53 22.16
C VAL A 67 8.84 3.81 21.53
N GLU A 68 8.22 4.93 21.85
CA GLU A 68 6.91 5.29 21.32
C GLU A 68 6.94 5.55 19.80
N ASN A 69 7.98 6.26 19.33
CA ASN A 69 8.18 6.51 17.91
C ASN A 69 8.40 5.21 17.13
N THR A 70 9.20 4.31 17.67
CA THR A 70 9.43 2.99 17.06
C THR A 70 8.14 2.16 16.98
N LYS A 71 7.31 2.18 18.01
CA LYS A 71 5.98 1.53 17.96
C LYS A 71 5.10 2.09 16.84
N LYS A 72 5.05 3.42 16.71
CA LYS A 72 4.30 4.08 15.63
C LYS A 72 4.82 3.68 14.26
N TYR A 73 6.15 3.68 14.09
CA TYR A 73 6.79 3.24 12.86
C TYR A 73 6.40 1.82 12.47
N HIS A 74 6.49 0.87 13.41
CA HIS A 74 6.09 -0.52 13.16
C HIS A 74 4.62 -0.65 12.75
N LEU A 75 3.73 0.09 13.42
CA LEU A 75 2.31 0.10 13.08
C LEU A 75 2.08 0.60 11.65
N LEU A 76 2.75 1.68 11.26
CA LEU A 76 2.65 2.23 9.90
C LEU A 76 3.20 1.25 8.86
N CYS A 77 4.31 0.59 9.15
CA CYS A 77 4.87 -0.44 8.27
C CYS A 77 3.92 -1.63 8.08
N GLY A 78 3.28 -2.09 9.15
CA GLY A 78 2.28 -3.16 9.06
C GLY A 78 1.10 -2.77 8.16
N LYS A 79 0.51 -1.59 8.39
CA LYS A 79 -0.57 -1.07 7.55
C LYS A 79 -0.16 -0.92 6.08
N LEU A 80 1.06 -0.44 5.82
CA LEU A 80 1.54 -0.30 4.45
C LEU A 80 1.68 -1.66 3.76
N SER A 81 2.15 -2.70 4.47
CA SER A 81 2.23 -4.06 3.94
C SER A 81 0.85 -4.59 3.56
N GLU A 82 -0.15 -4.43 4.43
CA GLU A 82 -1.54 -4.84 4.18
C GLU A 82 -2.12 -4.13 2.94
N ILE A 83 -1.94 -2.82 2.81
CA ILE A 83 -2.43 -2.07 1.65
C ILE A 83 -1.70 -2.46 0.36
N GLN A 84 -0.40 -2.75 0.43
CA GLN A 84 0.35 -3.24 -0.72
C GLN A 84 -0.14 -4.61 -1.21
N GLU A 85 -0.48 -5.52 -0.30
CA GLU A 85 -1.09 -6.80 -0.64
C GLU A 85 -2.47 -6.59 -1.30
N GLN A 86 -3.31 -5.75 -0.70
CA GLN A 86 -4.61 -5.39 -1.28
C GLN A 86 -4.48 -4.75 -2.67
N TYR A 87 -3.46 -3.92 -2.90
CA TYR A 87 -3.20 -3.33 -4.21
C TYR A 87 -2.87 -4.41 -5.25
N VAL A 88 -2.04 -5.39 -4.90
CA VAL A 88 -1.70 -6.51 -5.81
C VAL A 88 -2.94 -7.29 -6.21
N ASP A 89 -3.82 -7.62 -5.26
CA ASP A 89 -5.07 -8.33 -5.52
C ASP A 89 -6.01 -7.52 -6.42
N LYS A 90 -6.20 -6.23 -6.10
CA LYS A 90 -7.05 -5.33 -6.89
C LYS A 90 -6.47 -5.09 -8.29
N ALA A 91 -5.15 -5.03 -8.43
CA ALA A 91 -4.50 -4.90 -9.73
C ALA A 91 -4.72 -6.13 -10.61
N GLN A 92 -4.67 -7.33 -10.02
CA GLN A 92 -4.98 -8.56 -10.72
C GLN A 92 -6.44 -8.58 -11.18
N ILE A 93 -7.38 -8.24 -10.29
CA ILE A 93 -8.82 -8.15 -10.64
C ILE A 93 -9.04 -7.12 -11.76
N ALA A 94 -8.44 -5.93 -11.67
CA ALA A 94 -8.57 -4.89 -12.69
C ALA A 94 -8.04 -5.36 -14.06
N LYS A 95 -6.95 -6.11 -14.07
CA LYS A 95 -6.38 -6.72 -15.28
C LYS A 95 -7.36 -7.73 -15.90
N GLU A 96 -7.89 -8.65 -15.09
CA GLU A 96 -8.84 -9.67 -15.56
C GLU A 96 -10.11 -9.02 -16.13
N ARG A 97 -10.66 -8.01 -15.46
CA ARG A 97 -11.83 -7.26 -15.95
C ARG A 97 -11.54 -6.49 -17.23
N LYS A 98 -10.30 -6.00 -17.38
CA LYS A 98 -9.88 -5.37 -18.64
C LYS A 98 -9.85 -6.37 -19.78
N GLU A 99 -9.28 -7.55 -19.56
CA GLU A 99 -9.21 -8.61 -20.56
C GLU A 99 -10.64 -9.07 -20.98
N GLU A 100 -11.55 -9.22 -20.02
CA GLU A 100 -12.97 -9.51 -20.28
C GLU A 100 -13.62 -8.43 -21.17
N TYR A 101 -13.38 -7.16 -20.85
CA TYR A 101 -13.91 -6.04 -21.63
C TYR A 101 -13.31 -6.01 -23.05
N ASP A 102 -11.99 -6.15 -23.17
CA ASP A 102 -11.29 -6.13 -24.47
C ASP A 102 -11.82 -7.26 -25.37
N GLN A 103 -12.05 -8.47 -24.84
CA GLN A 103 -12.62 -9.60 -25.56
C GLN A 103 -14.07 -9.36 -25.97
N ALA A 104 -14.90 -8.86 -25.06
CA ALA A 104 -16.29 -8.52 -25.35
C ALA A 104 -16.40 -7.42 -26.41
N TYR A 105 -15.53 -6.41 -26.32
CA TYR A 105 -15.48 -5.31 -27.29
C TYR A 105 -15.06 -5.80 -28.67
N GLN A 106 -14.03 -6.66 -28.76
CA GLN A 106 -13.60 -7.25 -30.02
C GLN A 106 -14.71 -8.10 -30.64
N THR A 107 -15.38 -8.95 -29.83
CA THR A 107 -16.50 -9.76 -30.28
C THR A 107 -17.66 -8.90 -30.79
N PHE A 108 -17.92 -7.78 -30.13
CA PHE A 108 -18.92 -6.82 -30.56
C PHE A 108 -18.58 -6.21 -31.93
N LEU A 109 -17.35 -5.76 -32.14
CA LEU A 109 -16.86 -5.20 -33.40
C LEU A 109 -16.94 -6.22 -34.56
N ASP A 110 -16.46 -7.45 -34.31
CA ASP A 110 -16.47 -8.52 -35.28
C ASP A 110 -17.93 -8.89 -35.66
N GLY A 111 -18.83 -8.87 -34.68
CA GLY A 111 -20.23 -9.06 -34.89
C GLY A 111 -20.86 -7.97 -35.76
N GLN A 112 -20.55 -6.70 -35.50
CA GLN A 112 -21.02 -5.58 -36.33
C GLN A 112 -20.50 -5.70 -37.76
N ALA A 113 -19.23 -6.07 -37.96
CA ALA A 113 -18.65 -6.31 -39.26
C ALA A 113 -19.39 -7.46 -40.01
N GLY A 114 -19.70 -8.55 -39.30
CA GLY A 114 -20.47 -9.67 -39.85
C GLY A 114 -21.91 -9.28 -40.27
N VAL A 115 -22.57 -8.45 -39.47
CA VAL A 115 -23.91 -7.92 -39.82
C VAL A 115 -23.83 -7.07 -41.07
N LEU A 116 -22.88 -6.16 -41.16
CA LEU A 116 -22.69 -5.33 -42.36
C LEU A 116 -22.33 -6.16 -43.58
N ALA A 117 -21.52 -7.19 -43.44
CA ALA A 117 -21.10 -8.08 -44.53
C ALA A 117 -22.29 -8.88 -45.13
N LYS A 118 -23.29 -9.22 -44.30
CA LYS A 118 -24.53 -9.91 -44.77
C LYS A 118 -25.38 -9.05 -45.71
N HIS A 119 -25.30 -7.73 -45.60
CA HIS A 119 -26.06 -6.79 -46.43
C HIS A 119 -25.30 -6.35 -47.69
N LEU A 120 -24.05 -6.82 -47.88
CA LEU A 120 -23.30 -6.51 -49.10
C LEU A 120 -23.84 -7.27 -50.29
N LYS A 121 -24.23 -6.52 -51.34
CA LYS A 121 -24.64 -7.07 -52.62
C LYS A 121 -23.52 -6.92 -53.64
N GLU A 122 -23.38 -7.91 -54.51
CA GLU A 122 -22.35 -7.86 -55.55
C GLU A 122 -22.62 -6.71 -56.54
N GLY A 123 -21.60 -5.95 -56.86
CA GLY A 123 -21.64 -4.82 -57.77
C GLY A 123 -22.20 -3.51 -57.19
N GLU A 124 -22.78 -3.51 -55.97
CA GLU A 124 -23.17 -2.28 -55.26
C GLU A 124 -21.99 -1.73 -54.43
N ALA A 125 -21.90 -0.41 -54.34
CA ALA A 125 -20.84 0.23 -53.50
C ALA A 125 -21.09 -0.03 -52.03
N CYS A 126 -20.07 -0.53 -51.31
CA CYS A 126 -20.13 -0.75 -49.87
C CYS A 126 -20.36 0.57 -49.11
N PRO A 127 -21.31 0.65 -48.18
CA PRO A 127 -21.56 1.88 -47.44
C PRO A 127 -20.43 2.25 -46.47
N VAL A 128 -19.48 1.33 -46.20
CA VAL A 128 -18.34 1.54 -45.28
C VAL A 128 -17.09 1.96 -46.03
N CYS A 129 -16.71 1.26 -47.10
CA CYS A 129 -15.43 1.54 -47.81
C CYS A 129 -15.60 1.96 -49.28
N GLY A 130 -16.84 1.97 -49.81
CA GLY A 130 -17.14 2.33 -51.21
C GLY A 130 -16.75 1.28 -52.25
N SER A 131 -16.05 0.18 -51.89
CA SER A 131 -15.71 -0.88 -52.83
C SER A 131 -16.91 -1.64 -53.35
N LYS A 132 -16.84 -2.10 -54.60
CA LYS A 132 -17.85 -2.97 -55.22
C LYS A 132 -17.51 -4.45 -55.13
N GLU A 133 -16.27 -4.77 -54.71
CA GLU A 133 -15.77 -6.12 -54.58
C GLU A 133 -15.20 -6.36 -53.20
N HIS A 134 -15.59 -7.48 -52.58
CA HIS A 134 -15.10 -7.91 -51.27
C HIS A 134 -14.75 -9.41 -51.37
N PRO A 135 -13.48 -9.73 -51.71
CA PRO A 135 -13.03 -11.11 -51.93
C PRO A 135 -13.08 -11.96 -50.65
N LYS A 136 -13.00 -11.32 -49.46
CA LYS A 136 -13.13 -11.99 -48.17
C LYS A 136 -14.06 -11.17 -47.26
N LYS A 137 -15.34 -11.57 -47.25
CA LYS A 137 -16.34 -10.94 -46.36
C LYS A 137 -16.11 -11.36 -44.91
N ALA A 138 -16.43 -10.48 -43.96
CA ALA A 138 -16.44 -10.85 -42.57
C ALA A 138 -17.47 -11.93 -42.26
N CYS A 139 -17.08 -12.94 -41.51
CA CYS A 139 -17.99 -13.98 -41.04
C CYS A 139 -18.66 -13.51 -39.75
N GLY A 140 -19.98 -13.69 -39.65
CA GLY A 140 -20.70 -13.41 -38.41
C GLY A 140 -20.29 -14.40 -37.31
N THR A 141 -20.17 -13.92 -36.07
CA THR A 141 -20.03 -14.76 -34.89
C THR A 141 -21.37 -15.30 -34.44
N GLU A 142 -21.41 -16.49 -33.81
CA GLU A 142 -22.66 -17.07 -33.27
C GLU A 142 -23.30 -16.20 -32.19
N TYR A 143 -22.47 -15.50 -31.42
CA TYR A 143 -22.89 -14.60 -30.34
C TYR A 143 -22.28 -13.22 -30.56
N ILE A 144 -23.11 -12.20 -30.49
CA ILE A 144 -22.73 -10.80 -30.54
C ILE A 144 -23.25 -10.16 -29.25
N PRO A 145 -22.38 -9.69 -28.35
CA PRO A 145 -22.80 -8.98 -27.15
C PRO A 145 -23.68 -7.78 -27.53
N SER A 146 -24.74 -7.53 -26.79
CA SER A 146 -25.52 -6.30 -26.94
C SER A 146 -24.69 -5.12 -26.37
N GLN A 147 -25.05 -3.91 -26.83
CA GLN A 147 -24.44 -2.68 -26.29
C GLN A 147 -24.58 -2.60 -24.77
N LYS A 148 -25.72 -3.03 -24.22
CA LYS A 148 -25.96 -3.03 -22.77
C LYS A 148 -25.04 -3.99 -22.04
N GLU A 149 -24.79 -5.17 -22.57
CA GLU A 149 -23.84 -6.13 -21.99
C GLU A 149 -22.42 -5.59 -22.04
N LEU A 150 -22.04 -4.96 -23.17
CA LEU A 150 -20.71 -4.33 -23.28
C LEU A 150 -20.50 -3.19 -22.27
N GLU A 151 -21.51 -2.33 -22.09
CA GLU A 151 -21.50 -1.25 -21.10
C GLU A 151 -21.40 -1.80 -19.67
N GLU A 152 -22.04 -2.93 -19.38
CA GLU A 152 -21.95 -3.58 -18.07
C GLU A 152 -20.55 -4.12 -17.77
N VAL A 153 -19.93 -4.81 -18.74
CA VAL A 153 -18.55 -5.31 -18.59
C VAL A 153 -17.57 -4.14 -18.45
N LYS A 154 -17.74 -3.07 -19.24
CA LYS A 154 -16.96 -1.84 -19.14
C LYS A 154 -17.06 -1.22 -17.75
N ARG A 155 -18.26 -1.12 -17.21
CA ARG A 155 -18.51 -0.58 -15.87
C ARG A 155 -17.80 -1.40 -14.79
N LYS A 156 -17.80 -2.74 -14.88
CA LYS A 156 -17.09 -3.62 -13.97
C LYS A 156 -15.58 -3.39 -14.01
N TRP A 157 -15.00 -3.24 -15.21
CA TRP A 157 -13.60 -2.90 -15.37
C TRP A 157 -13.27 -1.52 -14.77
N GLU A 158 -14.05 -0.48 -15.10
CA GLU A 158 -13.82 0.86 -14.56
C GLU A 158 -13.91 0.88 -13.03
N GLN A 159 -14.85 0.14 -12.45
CA GLN A 159 -14.97 0.00 -10.98
C GLN A 159 -13.74 -0.68 -10.38
N ALA A 160 -13.28 -1.78 -10.97
CA ALA A 160 -12.07 -2.48 -10.49
C ALA A 160 -10.81 -1.60 -10.61
N ARG A 161 -10.66 -0.87 -11.72
CA ARG A 161 -9.58 0.09 -11.93
C ARG A 161 -9.58 1.18 -10.86
N ASN A 162 -10.73 1.78 -10.57
CA ASN A 162 -10.86 2.83 -9.56
C ASN A 162 -10.49 2.30 -8.16
N GLN A 163 -10.86 1.06 -7.83
CA GLN A 163 -10.48 0.43 -6.57
C GLN A 163 -8.97 0.18 -6.48
N MET A 164 -8.33 -0.23 -7.58
CA MET A 164 -6.87 -0.37 -7.65
C MET A 164 -6.17 0.98 -7.49
N GLU A 165 -6.62 2.02 -8.19
CA GLU A 165 -6.07 3.38 -8.12
C GLU A 165 -6.18 3.94 -6.68
N ALA A 166 -7.33 3.75 -6.02
CA ALA A 166 -7.53 4.17 -4.62
C ALA A 166 -6.53 3.49 -3.68
N SER A 167 -6.31 2.17 -3.81
CA SER A 167 -5.29 1.46 -3.00
C SER A 167 -3.88 1.92 -3.31
N SER A 168 -3.56 2.25 -4.56
CA SER A 168 -2.26 2.80 -4.94
C SER A 168 -2.00 4.14 -4.25
N GLN A 169 -3.00 5.02 -4.24
CA GLN A 169 -2.90 6.32 -3.56
C GLN A 169 -2.72 6.17 -2.05
N GLU A 170 -3.52 5.29 -1.43
CA GLU A 170 -3.41 5.02 0.01
C GLU A 170 -2.03 4.46 0.38
N ALA A 171 -1.49 3.54 -0.44
CA ALA A 171 -0.14 3.01 -0.26
C ALA A 171 0.94 4.11 -0.38
N ALA A 172 0.79 5.04 -1.32
CA ALA A 172 1.71 6.16 -1.49
C ALA A 172 1.67 7.12 -0.29
N GLU A 173 0.48 7.43 0.24
CA GLU A 173 0.34 8.27 1.44
C GLU A 173 0.94 7.61 2.68
N LEU A 174 0.70 6.30 2.87
CA LEU A 174 1.30 5.55 3.99
C LEU A 174 2.81 5.47 3.87
N LEU A 175 3.34 5.27 2.66
CA LEU A 175 4.79 5.28 2.42
C LEU A 175 5.41 6.64 2.78
N GLY A 176 4.74 7.74 2.45
CA GLY A 176 5.15 9.09 2.87
C GLY A 176 5.22 9.23 4.38
N LYS A 177 4.20 8.73 5.12
CA LYS A 177 4.17 8.74 6.59
C LYS A 177 5.27 7.86 7.21
N VAL A 178 5.53 6.68 6.62
CA VAL A 178 6.61 5.79 7.05
C VAL A 178 7.97 6.46 6.89
N ASN A 179 8.20 7.13 5.76
CA ASN A 179 9.46 7.83 5.51
C ASN A 179 9.65 9.01 6.46
N ALA A 180 8.62 9.81 6.69
CA ALA A 180 8.66 10.93 7.65
C ALA A 180 8.88 10.48 9.12
N GLN A 181 8.49 9.26 9.49
CA GLN A 181 8.70 8.72 10.84
C GLN A 181 10.09 8.07 10.99
N LYS A 182 10.81 7.86 9.89
CA LYS A 182 12.14 7.26 9.88
C LYS A 182 13.25 8.28 10.12
N GLU A 183 13.01 9.55 9.77
CA GLU A 183 13.89 10.68 10.03
C GLU A 183 13.81 11.15 11.50
#